data_e358b08968b906f5d3a7ccd8975fb11b
#
_entry.id   e358b08968b906f5d3a7ccd8975fb11b
#
_cell.length_a   1.000
_cell.length_b   1.000
_cell.length_c   1.000
_cell.angle_alpha   90.00
_cell.angle_beta   90.00
_cell.angle_gamma   90.00
#
_symmetry.space_group_name_H-M   'P 1'
#
loop_
_entity.id
_entity.type
_entity.pdbx_description
1 polymer ?
#
loop_
_entity_poly.entity_id
_entity_poly.type
_entity_poly.pdbx_seq_one_letter_code
_entity_poly.pdbx_strand_id
1 'polypeptide(L)'
;PFFFNDTATTEIYTLSLHDALPILCPGCPHRGVYYVLNKLKIHAAGDIGCYTLGAVAPLSVVDTTICMGASISSLHGMEKAKGKEYIKNWVAVIGDSTFLHTGVNSLMNMMYNKATGTVIILDNSTTGMTGHQDHAATGKTLQGDPTYAIDIPALCRAIGVKNVVEVNARDIQAVEKAVKEEIAKDEVSVIITKTPCVLLDKSKKPLYQTHTDKCKKCGMCMKPGCPAMTKNADGTVSIDDTMCTGCGLCASLCKFDAIELVKEGDR
;
A
#
# COMPACT_ATOMS: atom_id res chain seq x y z
N PRO A 1 30.09 -6.16 -11.90
CA PRO A 1 29.10 -5.74 -12.86
C PRO A 1 28.51 -7.01 -13.48
N PHE A 2 27.30 -7.41 -13.01
CA PHE A 2 26.56 -8.50 -13.63
C PHE A 2 25.74 -7.87 -14.76
N PHE A 3 26.26 -7.94 -15.97
CA PHE A 3 25.47 -7.67 -17.15
C PHE A 3 24.76 -8.97 -17.52
N PHE A 4 23.46 -8.97 -17.43
CA PHE A 4 22.63 -9.99 -18.07
C PHE A 4 22.75 -9.79 -19.58
N ASN A 5 23.55 -10.62 -20.20
CA ASN A 5 23.76 -10.60 -21.65
C ASN A 5 22.95 -11.70 -22.32
N ASP A 6 21.69 -11.84 -21.92
CA ASP A 6 20.73 -12.75 -22.54
C ASP A 6 19.70 -11.93 -23.31
N THR A 7 19.79 -12.01 -24.63
CA THR A 7 18.89 -11.33 -25.56
C THR A 7 17.41 -11.64 -25.31
N ALA A 8 17.08 -12.86 -24.91
CA ALA A 8 15.71 -13.26 -24.60
C ALA A 8 15.17 -12.55 -23.35
N THR A 9 15.99 -12.41 -22.30
CA THR A 9 15.62 -11.67 -21.09
C THR A 9 15.47 -10.19 -21.38
N THR A 10 16.31 -9.63 -22.24
CA THR A 10 16.24 -8.21 -22.64
C THR A 10 14.99 -7.96 -23.48
N GLU A 11 14.61 -8.86 -24.37
CA GLU A 11 13.39 -8.75 -25.18
C GLU A 11 12.12 -8.85 -24.31
N ILE A 12 12.06 -9.75 -23.33
CA ILE A 12 10.94 -9.86 -22.38
C ILE A 12 10.83 -8.60 -21.54
N TYR A 13 11.94 -8.06 -21.05
CA TYR A 13 11.95 -6.79 -20.31
C TYR A 13 11.55 -5.61 -21.19
N THR A 14 11.98 -5.58 -22.44
CA THR A 14 11.69 -4.49 -23.37
C THR A 14 10.21 -4.48 -23.75
N LEU A 15 9.62 -5.64 -24.04
CA LEU A 15 8.18 -5.78 -24.30
C LEU A 15 7.33 -5.42 -23.07
N SER A 16 7.76 -5.85 -21.87
CA SER A 16 7.09 -5.52 -20.61
C SER A 16 7.16 -4.04 -20.23
N LEU A 17 8.25 -3.36 -20.58
CA LEU A 17 8.46 -1.95 -20.26
C LEU A 17 7.82 -0.99 -21.26
N HIS A 18 7.58 -1.42 -22.51
CA HIS A 18 7.01 -0.55 -23.54
C HIS A 18 5.48 -0.54 -23.58
N ASP A 19 4.82 -1.63 -23.11
CA ASP A 19 3.38 -1.78 -23.27
C ASP A 19 2.56 -1.73 -21.99
N ALA A 20 3.17 -1.79 -20.81
CA ALA A 20 2.47 -1.67 -19.53
C ALA A 20 3.21 -0.72 -18.58
N LEU A 21 2.57 0.38 -18.23
CA LEU A 21 3.02 1.20 -17.08
C LEU A 21 3.08 0.31 -15.83
N PRO A 22 4.15 0.38 -15.03
CA PRO A 22 4.21 -0.34 -13.78
C PRO A 22 3.11 0.16 -12.87
N ILE A 23 2.21 -0.74 -12.47
CA ILE A 23 1.06 -0.44 -11.62
C ILE A 23 0.97 -1.47 -10.50
N LEU A 24 0.31 -1.11 -9.41
CA LEU A 24 0.03 -2.07 -8.34
C LEU A 24 -0.85 -3.22 -8.88
N CYS A 25 -0.63 -4.44 -8.37
CA CYS A 25 -1.38 -5.63 -8.78
C CYS A 25 -2.89 -5.51 -8.53
N PRO A 26 -3.73 -6.28 -9.24
CA PRO A 26 -5.13 -6.46 -8.84
C PRO A 26 -5.21 -6.97 -7.41
N GLY A 27 -6.08 -6.38 -6.58
CA GLY A 27 -6.23 -6.78 -5.18
C GLY A 27 -5.08 -6.43 -4.25
N CYS A 28 -4.09 -5.67 -4.71
CA CYS A 28 -2.99 -5.20 -3.86
C CYS A 28 -3.53 -4.44 -2.64
N PRO A 29 -3.11 -4.80 -1.40
CA PRO A 29 -3.60 -4.14 -0.19
C PRO A 29 -3.26 -2.65 -0.11
N HIS A 30 -2.15 -2.23 -0.70
CA HIS A 30 -1.71 -0.83 -0.68
C HIS A 30 -2.70 0.13 -1.39
N ARG A 31 -3.53 -0.37 -2.32
CA ARG A 31 -4.52 0.46 -3.04
C ARG A 31 -5.52 1.14 -2.12
N GLY A 32 -6.01 0.42 -1.10
CA GLY A 32 -6.96 0.96 -0.13
C GLY A 32 -6.36 2.13 0.65
N VAL A 33 -5.14 1.97 1.11
CA VAL A 33 -4.41 3.01 1.86
C VAL A 33 -4.21 4.25 1.00
N TYR A 34 -3.68 4.09 -0.21
CA TYR A 34 -3.44 5.23 -1.12
C TYR A 34 -4.73 5.90 -1.59
N TYR A 35 -5.80 5.13 -1.80
CA TYR A 35 -7.10 5.71 -2.06
C TYR A 35 -7.55 6.64 -0.92
N VAL A 36 -7.36 6.23 0.34
CA VAL A 36 -7.69 7.05 1.50
C VAL A 36 -6.83 8.30 1.56
N LEU A 37 -5.52 8.19 1.39
CA LEU A 37 -4.61 9.33 1.39
C LEU A 37 -4.97 10.34 0.28
N ASN A 38 -5.22 9.86 -0.94
CA ASN A 38 -5.68 10.70 -2.05
C ASN A 38 -7.01 11.39 -1.74
N LYS A 39 -7.99 10.65 -1.20
CA LYS A 39 -9.29 11.19 -0.81
C LYS A 39 -9.16 12.32 0.23
N LEU A 40 -8.23 12.18 1.16
CA LEU A 40 -7.95 13.14 2.22
C LEU A 40 -6.99 14.26 1.79
N LYS A 41 -6.46 14.21 0.57
CA LYS A 41 -5.45 15.14 0.03
C LYS A 41 -4.18 15.18 0.90
N ILE A 42 -3.73 14.02 1.35
CA ILE A 42 -2.52 13.85 2.13
C ILE A 42 -1.39 13.46 1.21
N HIS A 43 -0.27 14.14 1.34
CA HIS A 43 0.97 13.90 0.64
C HIS A 43 1.79 12.82 1.33
N ALA A 44 2.56 12.05 0.58
CA ALA A 44 3.43 11.04 1.15
C ALA A 44 4.90 11.24 0.76
N ALA A 45 5.75 11.32 1.78
CA ALA A 45 7.16 11.02 1.64
C ALA A 45 7.27 9.49 1.54
N GLY A 46 7.50 9.00 0.32
CA GLY A 46 7.52 7.59 0.00
C GLY A 46 8.89 6.96 0.13
N ASP A 47 8.89 5.66 0.03
CA ASP A 47 10.07 4.82 0.09
C ASP A 47 10.12 3.85 -1.10
N ILE A 48 11.06 2.91 -1.14
CA ILE A 48 11.30 2.01 -2.28
C ILE A 48 10.71 0.63 -2.01
N GLY A 49 9.79 0.23 -2.87
CA GLY A 49 9.08 -1.03 -2.87
C GLY A 49 7.86 -0.96 -3.80
N CYS A 50 7.00 -1.98 -3.80
CA CYS A 50 5.75 -1.95 -4.59
C CYS A 50 4.93 -0.68 -4.33
N TYR A 51 4.95 -0.20 -3.11
CA TYR A 51 4.23 0.98 -2.66
C TYR A 51 4.75 2.31 -3.25
N THR A 52 5.97 2.35 -3.84
CA THR A 52 6.42 3.49 -4.66
C THR A 52 5.45 3.78 -5.81
N LEU A 53 4.76 2.75 -6.30
CA LEU A 53 3.76 2.87 -7.36
C LEU A 53 2.50 3.66 -6.94
N GLY A 54 2.39 4.06 -5.68
CA GLY A 54 1.43 5.07 -5.23
C GLY A 54 1.67 6.46 -5.83
N ALA A 55 2.81 6.70 -6.49
CA ALA A 55 3.10 7.92 -7.25
C ALA A 55 2.35 7.96 -8.60
N VAL A 56 1.96 6.81 -9.13
CA VAL A 56 1.33 6.71 -10.45
C VAL A 56 -0.18 6.94 -10.35
N ALA A 57 -0.72 7.59 -11.38
CA ALA A 57 -2.18 7.78 -11.50
C ALA A 57 -2.92 6.42 -11.50
N PRO A 58 -4.13 6.36 -10.95
CA PRO A 58 -4.93 7.45 -10.39
C PRO A 58 -4.67 7.71 -8.89
N LEU A 59 -3.72 7.02 -8.28
CA LEU A 59 -3.43 7.16 -6.84
C LEU A 59 -2.70 8.47 -6.55
N SER A 60 -1.58 8.75 -7.22
CA SER A 60 -0.85 10.03 -7.22
C SER A 60 -0.68 10.66 -5.83
N VAL A 61 -0.19 9.88 -4.86
CA VAL A 61 -0.05 10.28 -3.46
C VAL A 61 1.40 10.43 -3.04
N VAL A 62 2.29 9.61 -3.62
CA VAL A 62 3.71 9.62 -3.29
C VAL A 62 4.39 10.74 -4.07
N ASP A 63 4.84 11.76 -3.37
CA ASP A 63 5.42 12.97 -3.98
C ASP A 63 6.95 12.93 -4.00
N THR A 64 7.57 12.21 -3.07
CA THR A 64 9.03 12.10 -2.99
C THR A 64 9.46 10.66 -2.74
N THR A 65 10.54 10.25 -3.40
CA THR A 65 11.21 8.97 -3.16
C THR A 65 12.70 9.18 -3.39
N ILE A 66 13.53 8.91 -2.39
CA ILE A 66 14.97 9.16 -2.44
C ILE A 66 15.75 7.84 -2.47
N CYS A 67 15.70 7.08 -1.39
CA CYS A 67 16.34 5.76 -1.27
C CYS A 67 15.62 4.93 -0.21
N MET A 68 15.96 3.64 -0.12
CA MET A 68 15.38 2.74 0.87
C MET A 68 15.58 3.25 2.29
N GLY A 69 14.48 3.38 3.06
CA GLY A 69 14.46 3.86 4.43
C GLY A 69 14.41 5.38 4.60
N ALA A 70 14.45 6.16 3.51
CA ALA A 70 14.53 7.61 3.59
C ALA A 70 13.19 8.31 3.84
N SER A 71 12.05 7.66 3.68
CA SER A 71 10.73 8.30 3.80
C SER A 71 10.53 8.97 5.17
N ILE A 72 10.86 8.27 6.24
CA ILE A 72 10.71 8.76 7.62
C ILE A 72 11.66 9.93 7.87
N SER A 73 12.93 9.80 7.46
CA SER A 73 13.93 10.88 7.59
C SER A 73 13.55 12.10 6.75
N SER A 74 12.95 11.90 5.57
CA SER A 74 12.47 12.98 4.69
C SER A 74 11.35 13.76 5.36
N LEU A 75 10.34 13.07 5.92
CA LEU A 75 9.26 13.72 6.66
C LEU A 75 9.81 14.53 7.85
N HIS A 76 10.73 13.93 8.63
CA HIS A 76 11.38 14.62 9.75
C HIS A 76 12.21 15.83 9.28
N GLY A 77 12.95 15.69 8.17
CA GLY A 77 13.70 16.79 7.58
C GLY A 77 12.80 17.95 7.12
N MET A 78 11.65 17.64 6.51
CA MET A 78 10.64 18.64 6.14
C MET A 78 10.11 19.39 7.38
N GLU A 79 9.83 18.67 8.47
CA GLU A 79 9.41 19.29 9.73
C GLU A 79 10.47 20.25 10.27
N LYS A 80 11.74 19.84 10.29
CA LYS A 80 12.84 20.70 10.77
C LYS A 80 13.07 21.91 9.88
N ALA A 81 12.91 21.77 8.57
CA ALA A 81 13.16 22.85 7.60
C ALA A 81 11.97 23.81 7.48
N LYS A 82 10.73 23.34 7.59
CA LYS A 82 9.50 24.10 7.30
C LYS A 82 8.57 24.25 8.51
N GLY A 83 8.82 23.53 9.59
CA GLY A 83 8.00 23.52 10.78
C GLY A 83 6.86 22.51 10.73
N LYS A 84 6.22 22.27 11.90
CA LYS A 84 5.15 21.30 12.11
C LYS A 84 3.93 21.56 11.23
N GLU A 85 3.57 22.80 11.01
CA GLU A 85 2.40 23.18 10.19
C GLU A 85 2.53 22.68 8.74
N TYR A 86 3.74 22.68 8.20
CA TYR A 86 4.00 22.21 6.84
C TYR A 86 3.70 20.73 6.68
N ILE A 87 4.03 19.91 7.67
CA ILE A 87 3.86 18.44 7.60
C ILE A 87 2.48 17.96 8.02
N LYS A 88 1.55 18.82 8.41
CA LYS A 88 0.19 18.42 8.81
C LYS A 88 -0.57 17.64 7.73
N ASN A 89 -0.25 17.86 6.46
CA ASN A 89 -0.84 17.15 5.33
C ASN A 89 0.15 16.12 4.73
N TRP A 90 1.17 15.74 5.49
CA TRP A 90 2.18 14.79 5.05
C TRP A 90 2.25 13.59 5.97
N VAL A 91 2.54 12.44 5.37
CA VAL A 91 2.89 11.21 6.08
C VAL A 91 4.17 10.62 5.48
N ALA A 92 4.90 9.84 6.26
CA ALA A 92 5.92 8.95 5.71
C ALA A 92 5.28 7.60 5.41
N VAL A 93 5.54 7.02 4.23
CA VAL A 93 5.04 5.69 3.86
C VAL A 93 6.22 4.77 3.59
N ILE A 94 6.24 3.61 4.24
CA ILE A 94 7.32 2.64 4.17
C ILE A 94 6.76 1.22 4.25
N GLY A 95 7.35 0.25 3.54
CA GLY A 95 6.98 -1.16 3.66
C GLY A 95 7.60 -1.82 4.88
N ASP A 96 7.02 -2.94 5.31
CA ASP A 96 7.47 -3.75 6.45
C ASP A 96 8.94 -4.18 6.36
N SER A 97 9.34 -4.76 5.23
CA SER A 97 10.72 -5.17 4.99
C SER A 97 11.69 -3.98 5.03
N THR A 98 11.37 -2.90 4.33
CA THR A 98 12.21 -1.70 4.28
C THR A 98 12.28 -1.01 5.64
N PHE A 99 11.19 -1.01 6.41
CA PHE A 99 11.16 -0.48 7.77
C PHE A 99 12.16 -1.23 8.66
N LEU A 100 12.13 -2.57 8.66
CA LEU A 100 13.06 -3.39 9.45
C LEU A 100 14.51 -3.27 8.97
N HIS A 101 14.71 -3.08 7.67
CA HIS A 101 16.04 -2.95 7.09
C HIS A 101 16.70 -1.60 7.41
N THR A 102 16.00 -0.48 7.22
CA THR A 102 16.58 0.87 7.29
C THR A 102 15.65 1.95 7.88
N GLY A 103 14.38 1.65 8.17
CA GLY A 103 13.43 2.65 8.68
C GLY A 103 13.46 2.81 10.20
N VAL A 104 13.86 1.78 10.94
CA VAL A 104 13.88 1.76 12.41
C VAL A 104 14.74 2.87 12.99
N ASN A 105 15.94 3.06 12.45
CA ASN A 105 16.87 4.12 12.88
C ASN A 105 16.30 5.53 12.63
N SER A 106 15.56 5.72 11.54
CA SER A 106 14.90 6.99 11.25
C SER A 106 13.76 7.29 12.24
N LEU A 107 12.98 6.26 12.61
CA LEU A 107 11.94 6.40 13.64
C LEU A 107 12.55 6.71 15.03
N MET A 108 13.64 6.02 15.39
CA MET A 108 14.40 6.33 16.61
C MET A 108 14.86 7.79 16.64
N ASN A 109 15.36 8.30 15.50
CA ASN A 109 15.79 9.68 15.40
C ASN A 109 14.63 10.68 15.54
N MET A 110 13.45 10.39 14.98
CA MET A 110 12.25 11.20 15.19
C MET A 110 11.88 11.28 16.67
N MET A 111 11.87 10.14 17.37
CA MET A 111 11.57 10.06 18.80
C MET A 111 12.59 10.82 19.64
N TYR A 112 13.89 10.61 19.38
CA TYR A 112 14.96 11.29 20.07
C TYR A 112 14.89 12.82 19.96
N ASN A 113 14.52 13.32 18.77
CA ASN A 113 14.44 14.76 18.48
C ASN A 113 13.05 15.36 18.73
N LYS A 114 12.15 14.63 19.42
CA LYS A 114 10.78 15.10 19.74
C LYS A 114 10.06 15.65 18.49
N ALA A 115 10.17 14.92 17.41
CA ALA A 115 9.47 15.25 16.18
C ALA A 115 7.96 15.01 16.31
N THR A 116 7.24 15.45 15.32
CA THR A 116 5.83 15.11 15.11
C THR A 116 5.69 14.38 13.76
N GLY A 117 4.48 14.05 13.40
CA GLY A 117 4.17 13.44 12.12
C GLY A 117 3.88 11.94 12.20
N THR A 118 3.18 11.49 11.18
CA THR A 118 2.64 10.13 11.12
C THR A 118 3.44 9.28 10.13
N VAL A 119 3.84 8.10 10.58
CA VAL A 119 4.49 7.07 9.76
C VAL A 119 3.47 5.97 9.46
N ILE A 120 3.28 5.62 8.20
CA ILE A 120 2.43 4.51 7.78
C ILE A 120 3.33 3.36 7.33
N ILE A 121 3.30 2.25 8.07
CA ILE A 121 4.00 1.02 7.71
C ILE A 121 3.02 0.12 6.95
N LEU A 122 3.32 -0.16 5.70
CA LEU A 122 2.54 -1.02 4.83
C LEU A 122 3.03 -2.47 5.00
N ASP A 123 2.44 -3.20 5.96
CA ASP A 123 2.78 -4.60 6.21
C ASP A 123 1.99 -5.52 5.28
N ASN A 124 2.67 -6.03 4.25
CA ASN A 124 2.15 -7.02 3.34
C ASN A 124 2.77 -8.41 3.54
N SER A 125 3.53 -8.59 4.62
CA SER A 125 4.16 -9.83 5.06
C SER A 125 5.13 -10.45 4.05
N THR A 126 5.76 -9.62 3.21
CA THR A 126 6.78 -10.07 2.25
C THR A 126 7.54 -8.90 1.63
N THR A 127 8.75 -9.15 1.15
CA THR A 127 9.50 -8.26 0.27
C THR A 127 9.03 -8.46 -1.18
N GLY A 128 7.87 -7.85 -1.53
CA GLY A 128 7.12 -8.20 -2.73
C GLY A 128 7.81 -7.87 -4.05
N MET A 129 8.37 -6.67 -4.20
CA MET A 129 8.91 -6.15 -5.47
C MET A 129 10.05 -6.99 -6.05
N THR A 130 10.86 -7.59 -5.22
CA THR A 130 12.07 -8.33 -5.62
C THR A 130 11.89 -9.85 -5.68
N GLY A 131 10.66 -10.35 -5.55
CA GLY A 131 10.35 -11.78 -5.71
C GLY A 131 9.84 -12.46 -4.45
N HIS A 132 9.20 -11.73 -3.55
CA HIS A 132 8.52 -12.26 -2.35
C HIS A 132 9.46 -12.93 -1.34
N GLN A 133 10.63 -12.32 -1.12
CA GLN A 133 11.56 -12.79 -0.10
C GLN A 133 10.97 -12.63 1.31
N ASP A 134 11.33 -13.58 2.17
CA ASP A 134 11.10 -13.47 3.60
C ASP A 134 11.96 -12.35 4.21
N HIS A 135 11.52 -11.80 5.32
CA HIS A 135 12.23 -10.79 6.11
C HIS A 135 12.02 -11.03 7.61
N ALA A 136 12.64 -10.24 8.45
CA ALA A 136 12.70 -10.50 9.89
C ALA A 136 11.33 -10.60 10.61
N ALA A 137 10.23 -10.13 10.01
CA ALA A 137 8.89 -10.26 10.58
C ALA A 137 8.05 -11.40 9.96
N THR A 138 8.58 -12.19 9.01
CA THR A 138 7.81 -13.28 8.39
C THR A 138 7.88 -14.60 9.16
N GLY A 139 8.81 -14.72 10.12
CA GLY A 139 8.97 -15.92 10.94
C GLY A 139 9.68 -17.07 10.23
N LYS A 140 10.43 -16.77 9.18
CA LYS A 140 11.23 -17.76 8.42
C LYS A 140 12.64 -17.26 8.20
N THR A 141 13.60 -18.19 8.25
CA THR A 141 14.97 -17.93 7.83
C THR A 141 15.08 -17.86 6.30
N LEU A 142 16.24 -17.46 5.79
CA LEU A 142 16.52 -17.49 4.34
C LEU A 142 16.37 -18.90 3.73
N GLN A 143 16.63 -19.94 4.48
CA GLN A 143 16.48 -21.34 4.08
C GLN A 143 15.05 -21.87 4.24
N GLY A 144 14.14 -21.05 4.79
CA GLY A 144 12.74 -21.40 4.99
C GLY A 144 12.41 -22.05 6.34
N ASP A 145 13.39 -22.20 7.23
CA ASP A 145 13.17 -22.77 8.56
C ASP A 145 12.35 -21.81 9.44
N PRO A 146 11.47 -22.32 10.30
CA PRO A 146 10.75 -21.49 11.26
C PRO A 146 11.72 -20.77 12.21
N THR A 147 11.47 -19.48 12.45
CA THR A 147 12.26 -18.66 13.38
C THR A 147 11.38 -17.60 14.05
N TYR A 148 12.00 -16.83 14.95
CA TYR A 148 11.32 -15.71 15.60
C TYR A 148 10.91 -14.66 14.58
N ALA A 149 9.66 -14.23 14.65
CA ALA A 149 9.13 -13.10 13.87
C ALA A 149 9.18 -11.82 14.70
N ILE A 150 9.80 -10.77 14.19
CA ILE A 150 9.80 -9.47 14.85
C ILE A 150 8.37 -8.92 14.85
N ASP A 151 7.89 -8.57 16.03
CA ASP A 151 6.64 -7.83 16.22
C ASP A 151 6.89 -6.33 15.97
N ILE A 152 6.47 -5.84 14.79
CA ILE A 152 6.66 -4.45 14.38
C ILE A 152 5.96 -3.47 15.34
N PRO A 153 4.69 -3.68 15.75
CA PRO A 153 4.03 -2.87 16.78
C PRO A 153 4.82 -2.79 18.09
N ALA A 154 5.28 -3.93 18.59
CA ALA A 154 6.07 -3.98 19.84
C ALA A 154 7.41 -3.24 19.68
N LEU A 155 8.07 -3.39 18.52
CA LEU A 155 9.31 -2.67 18.23
C LEU A 155 9.08 -1.14 18.22
N CYS A 156 8.02 -0.66 17.58
CA CYS A 156 7.68 0.76 17.59
C CYS A 156 7.43 1.29 19.01
N ARG A 157 6.73 0.53 19.85
CA ARG A 157 6.50 0.89 21.24
C ARG A 157 7.80 0.87 22.06
N ALA A 158 8.70 -0.09 21.80
CA ALA A 158 10.00 -0.17 22.47
C ALA A 158 10.91 1.03 22.11
N ILE A 159 10.78 1.61 20.92
CA ILE A 159 11.44 2.86 20.51
C ILE A 159 10.87 4.08 21.26
N GLY A 160 9.69 3.95 21.87
CA GLY A 160 9.04 5.02 22.64
C GLY A 160 7.81 5.63 21.98
N VAL A 161 7.38 5.11 20.81
CA VAL A 161 6.15 5.60 20.16
C VAL A 161 4.93 5.19 20.99
N LYS A 162 4.17 6.16 21.45
CA LYS A 162 2.95 5.93 22.22
C LYS A 162 1.74 5.58 21.35
N ASN A 163 1.67 6.21 20.19
CA ASN A 163 0.56 6.12 19.26
C ASN A 163 0.88 5.09 18.16
N VAL A 164 0.60 3.83 18.43
CA VAL A 164 0.80 2.72 17.49
C VAL A 164 -0.55 2.05 17.24
N VAL A 165 -1.06 2.15 16.04
CA VAL A 165 -2.37 1.66 15.61
C VAL A 165 -2.21 0.63 14.50
N GLU A 166 -2.89 -0.49 14.63
CA GLU A 166 -2.95 -1.52 13.58
C GLU A 166 -4.33 -1.53 12.92
N VAL A 167 -4.36 -1.56 11.60
CA VAL A 167 -5.60 -1.61 10.83
C VAL A 167 -5.47 -2.58 9.65
N ASN A 168 -6.58 -3.18 9.25
CA ASN A 168 -6.63 -3.94 8.01
C ASN A 168 -6.62 -2.98 6.81
N ALA A 169 -5.65 -3.11 5.90
CA ALA A 169 -5.50 -2.25 4.72
C ALA A 169 -6.71 -2.29 3.75
N ARG A 170 -7.55 -3.33 3.82
CA ARG A 170 -8.78 -3.46 3.03
C ARG A 170 -10.00 -2.77 3.66
N ASP A 171 -9.94 -2.47 4.95
CA ASP A 171 -10.98 -1.71 5.64
C ASP A 171 -10.75 -0.21 5.45
N ILE A 172 -11.34 0.33 4.39
CA ILE A 172 -11.23 1.74 4.02
C ILE A 172 -11.67 2.68 5.14
N GLN A 173 -12.69 2.30 5.90
CA GLN A 173 -13.23 3.14 6.97
C GLN A 173 -12.28 3.16 8.17
N ALA A 174 -11.75 2.00 8.55
CA ALA A 174 -10.75 1.92 9.62
C ALA A 174 -9.46 2.65 9.25
N VAL A 175 -8.97 2.51 8.01
CA VAL A 175 -7.79 3.25 7.52
C VAL A 175 -8.04 4.75 7.53
N GLU A 176 -9.21 5.21 7.01
CA GLU A 176 -9.55 6.63 6.99
C GLU A 176 -9.65 7.22 8.40
N LYS A 177 -10.26 6.49 9.32
CA LYS A 177 -10.36 6.88 10.72
C LYS A 177 -8.98 6.99 11.35
N ALA A 178 -8.15 5.95 11.24
CA ALA A 178 -6.80 5.94 11.80
C ALA A 178 -5.95 7.09 11.26
N VAL A 179 -5.97 7.32 9.93
CA VAL A 179 -5.21 8.42 9.33
C VAL A 179 -5.66 9.78 9.87
N LYS A 180 -6.97 10.04 9.98
CA LYS A 180 -7.49 11.31 10.52
C LYS A 180 -7.12 11.53 11.98
N GLU A 181 -7.21 10.48 12.79
CA GLU A 181 -6.92 10.56 14.22
C GLU A 181 -5.42 10.72 14.50
N GLU A 182 -4.59 9.97 13.76
CA GLU A 182 -3.16 9.97 14.02
C GLU A 182 -2.45 11.22 13.46
N ILE A 183 -2.87 11.74 12.30
CA ILE A 183 -2.28 12.95 11.72
C ILE A 183 -2.63 14.23 12.51
N ALA A 184 -3.69 14.17 13.29
CA ALA A 184 -4.11 15.30 14.14
C ALA A 184 -3.29 15.41 15.44
N LYS A 185 -2.47 14.43 15.77
CA LYS A 185 -1.67 14.42 17.00
C LYS A 185 -0.39 15.23 16.85
N ASP A 186 -0.01 15.94 17.89
CA ASP A 186 1.26 16.71 17.95
C ASP A 186 2.41 15.86 18.52
N GLU A 187 2.40 14.58 18.23
CA GLU A 187 3.40 13.57 18.62
C GLU A 187 3.64 12.63 17.43
N VAL A 188 4.74 11.87 17.50
CA VAL A 188 4.98 10.80 16.51
C VAL A 188 3.90 9.73 16.65
N SER A 189 3.30 9.39 15.52
CA SER A 189 2.31 8.32 15.39
C SER A 189 2.76 7.29 14.37
N VAL A 190 2.43 6.03 14.59
CA VAL A 190 2.67 4.92 13.64
C VAL A 190 1.37 4.20 13.37
N ILE A 191 0.99 4.14 12.10
CA ILE A 191 -0.13 3.32 11.62
C ILE A 191 0.46 2.13 10.87
N ILE A 192 0.11 0.92 11.28
CA ILE A 192 0.52 -0.32 10.62
C ILE A 192 -0.69 -0.86 9.87
N THR A 193 -0.63 -0.83 8.54
CA THR A 193 -1.71 -1.38 7.70
C THR A 193 -1.36 -2.80 7.33
N LYS A 194 -1.90 -3.77 8.09
CA LYS A 194 -1.53 -5.18 7.97
C LYS A 194 -2.52 -5.94 7.09
N THR A 195 -2.04 -6.43 5.96
CA THR A 195 -2.80 -7.33 5.08
C THR A 195 -1.82 -8.03 4.15
N PRO A 196 -1.77 -9.36 4.13
CA PRO A 196 -0.84 -10.11 3.30
C PRO A 196 -0.92 -9.74 1.82
N CYS A 197 0.23 -9.78 1.14
CA CYS A 197 0.30 -9.59 -0.30
C CYS A 197 -0.64 -10.57 -1.01
N VAL A 198 -1.41 -10.08 -1.96
CA VAL A 198 -2.38 -10.89 -2.71
C VAL A 198 -1.74 -12.08 -3.43
N LEU A 199 -0.46 -11.97 -3.80
CA LEU A 199 0.27 -13.03 -4.49
C LEU A 199 0.77 -14.15 -3.56
N LEU A 200 0.72 -13.95 -2.23
CA LEU A 200 0.98 -15.00 -1.24
C LEU A 200 -0.21 -15.93 -1.05
N ASP A 201 -1.41 -15.45 -1.30
CA ASP A 201 -2.65 -16.20 -1.13
C ASP A 201 -3.06 -16.83 -2.47
N LYS A 202 -2.80 -18.12 -2.59
CA LYS A 202 -3.15 -18.94 -3.77
C LYS A 202 -4.55 -19.55 -3.68
N SER A 203 -5.33 -19.25 -2.65
CA SER A 203 -6.70 -19.76 -2.53
C SER A 203 -7.61 -19.14 -3.58
N LYS A 204 -8.52 -19.99 -4.14
CA LYS A 204 -9.56 -19.48 -5.03
C LYS A 204 -10.58 -18.70 -4.20
N LYS A 205 -10.69 -17.41 -4.44
CA LYS A 205 -11.69 -16.55 -3.83
C LYS A 205 -12.88 -16.38 -4.77
N PRO A 206 -14.10 -16.20 -4.22
CA PRO A 206 -15.23 -15.83 -5.04
C PRO A 206 -14.94 -14.48 -5.70
N LEU A 207 -15.26 -14.36 -6.98
CA LEU A 207 -15.02 -13.17 -7.78
C LEU A 207 -16.15 -12.16 -7.58
N TYR A 208 -15.91 -10.92 -7.94
CA TYR A 208 -16.92 -9.88 -8.00
C TYR A 208 -17.36 -9.64 -9.44
N GLN A 209 -18.64 -9.34 -9.62
CA GLN A 209 -19.21 -8.92 -10.90
C GLN A 209 -19.96 -7.59 -10.75
N THR A 210 -20.15 -6.91 -11.86
CA THR A 210 -20.91 -5.65 -11.90
C THR A 210 -22.28 -5.87 -12.51
N HIS A 211 -23.31 -5.41 -11.82
CA HIS A 211 -24.68 -5.30 -12.31
C HIS A 211 -24.85 -3.94 -13.00
N THR A 212 -24.88 -3.94 -14.31
CA THR A 212 -24.91 -2.71 -15.14
C THR A 212 -26.21 -1.91 -14.97
N ASP A 213 -27.33 -2.60 -14.69
CA ASP A 213 -28.65 -2.03 -14.37
C ASP A 213 -28.65 -1.21 -13.05
N LYS A 214 -27.89 -1.65 -12.06
CA LYS A 214 -27.72 -0.94 -10.78
C LYS A 214 -26.64 0.15 -10.87
N CYS A 215 -25.73 0.09 -11.86
CA CYS A 215 -24.59 0.98 -11.95
C CYS A 215 -25.00 2.43 -12.27
N LYS A 216 -24.70 3.36 -11.38
CA LYS A 216 -24.96 4.81 -11.57
C LYS A 216 -23.81 5.56 -12.25
N LYS A 217 -22.84 4.86 -12.84
CA LYS A 217 -21.72 5.43 -13.63
C LYS A 217 -20.88 6.48 -12.88
N CYS A 218 -20.88 6.42 -11.54
CA CYS A 218 -20.23 7.42 -10.69
C CYS A 218 -18.70 7.29 -10.63
N GLY A 219 -18.13 6.16 -11.07
CA GLY A 219 -16.69 5.91 -11.13
C GLY A 219 -15.97 5.76 -9.79
N MET A 220 -16.68 5.72 -8.65
CA MET A 220 -16.05 5.61 -7.32
C MET A 220 -15.23 4.33 -7.16
N CYS A 221 -15.72 3.21 -7.68
CA CYS A 221 -15.03 1.91 -7.66
C CYS A 221 -13.73 1.89 -8.48
N MET A 222 -13.59 2.79 -9.46
CA MET A 222 -12.40 2.94 -10.29
C MET A 222 -11.26 3.70 -9.62
N LYS A 223 -11.56 4.54 -8.62
CA LYS A 223 -10.58 5.42 -7.98
C LYS A 223 -9.37 4.71 -7.35
N PRO A 224 -9.49 3.50 -6.79
CA PRO A 224 -8.31 2.74 -6.36
C PRO A 224 -7.40 2.27 -7.49
N GLY A 225 -7.81 2.46 -8.75
CA GLY A 225 -7.01 2.17 -9.94
C GLY A 225 -6.76 0.67 -10.18
N CYS A 226 -7.69 -0.21 -9.77
CA CYS A 226 -7.53 -1.65 -9.96
C CYS A 226 -7.48 -2.01 -11.45
N PRO A 227 -6.44 -2.72 -11.96
CA PRO A 227 -6.33 -3.07 -13.37
C PRO A 227 -7.38 -4.09 -13.84
N ALA A 228 -8.02 -4.81 -12.91
CA ALA A 228 -9.15 -5.69 -13.24
C ALA A 228 -10.44 -4.91 -13.57
N MET A 229 -10.45 -3.57 -13.46
CA MET A 229 -11.64 -2.76 -13.69
C MET A 229 -11.52 -1.93 -14.96
N THR A 230 -12.53 -1.97 -15.80
CA THR A 230 -12.59 -1.20 -17.05
C THR A 230 -13.87 -0.38 -17.09
N LYS A 231 -13.76 0.85 -17.61
CA LYS A 231 -14.91 1.70 -17.87
C LYS A 231 -15.43 1.41 -19.29
N ASN A 232 -16.69 1.03 -19.39
CA ASN A 232 -17.36 0.76 -20.66
C ASN A 232 -17.69 2.05 -21.44
N ALA A 233 -17.98 1.93 -22.73
CA ALA A 233 -18.36 3.05 -23.59
C ALA A 233 -19.62 3.78 -23.11
N ASP A 234 -20.57 3.06 -22.51
CA ASP A 234 -21.79 3.62 -21.93
C ASP A 234 -21.59 4.27 -20.56
N GLY A 235 -20.37 4.21 -20.00
CA GLY A 235 -19.97 4.75 -18.71
C GLY A 235 -20.17 3.81 -17.53
N THR A 236 -20.74 2.63 -17.72
CA THR A 236 -20.76 1.58 -16.68
C THR A 236 -19.36 1.00 -16.45
N VAL A 237 -19.22 0.12 -15.47
CA VAL A 237 -17.93 -0.52 -15.15
C VAL A 237 -18.05 -2.02 -15.30
N SER A 238 -17.03 -2.67 -15.84
CA SER A 238 -16.89 -4.12 -15.86
C SER A 238 -15.68 -4.57 -15.06
N ILE A 239 -15.70 -5.81 -14.61
CA ILE A 239 -14.62 -6.45 -13.86
C ILE A 239 -14.15 -7.63 -14.71
N ASP A 240 -12.86 -7.66 -15.01
CA ASP A 240 -12.21 -8.79 -15.68
C ASP A 240 -12.03 -9.92 -14.65
N ASP A 241 -12.70 -11.04 -14.88
CA ASP A 241 -12.70 -12.21 -14.00
C ASP A 241 -11.36 -12.95 -14.01
N THR A 242 -10.58 -12.83 -15.07
CA THR A 242 -9.24 -13.42 -15.17
C THR A 242 -8.21 -12.69 -14.30
N MET A 243 -8.42 -11.40 -14.06
CA MET A 243 -7.55 -10.56 -13.22
C MET A 243 -8.09 -10.35 -11.81
N CYS A 244 -9.39 -10.49 -11.59
CA CYS A 244 -10.02 -10.24 -10.29
C CYS A 244 -9.53 -11.25 -9.24
N THR A 245 -9.11 -10.75 -8.08
CA THR A 245 -8.62 -11.57 -6.95
C THR A 245 -9.65 -11.71 -5.83
N GLY A 246 -10.87 -11.20 -6.00
CA GLY A 246 -11.90 -11.29 -4.98
C GLY A 246 -11.65 -10.44 -3.72
N CYS A 247 -10.84 -9.38 -3.79
CA CYS A 247 -10.45 -8.60 -2.62
C CYS A 247 -11.57 -7.71 -2.04
N GLY A 248 -12.62 -7.42 -2.79
CA GLY A 248 -13.79 -6.65 -2.34
C GLY A 248 -13.63 -5.13 -2.28
N LEU A 249 -12.45 -4.58 -2.57
CA LEU A 249 -12.20 -3.14 -2.45
C LEU A 249 -13.16 -2.29 -3.31
N CYS A 250 -13.42 -2.71 -4.55
CA CYS A 250 -14.36 -2.01 -5.44
C CYS A 250 -15.81 -2.08 -4.93
N ALA A 251 -16.23 -3.21 -4.37
CA ALA A 251 -17.55 -3.38 -3.80
C ALA A 251 -17.76 -2.49 -2.56
N SER A 252 -16.76 -2.40 -1.66
CA SER A 252 -16.84 -1.54 -0.47
C SER A 252 -16.99 -0.04 -0.80
N LEU A 253 -16.65 0.37 -2.01
CA LEU A 253 -16.78 1.75 -2.50
C LEU A 253 -18.07 1.98 -3.29
N CYS A 254 -18.81 0.93 -3.63
CA CYS A 254 -20.05 1.04 -4.39
C CYS A 254 -21.22 1.34 -3.46
N LYS A 255 -21.76 2.56 -3.51
CA LYS A 255 -22.91 2.97 -2.72
C LYS A 255 -24.28 2.48 -3.26
N PHE A 256 -24.24 1.80 -4.40
CA PHE A 256 -25.46 1.39 -5.13
C PHE A 256 -25.60 -0.12 -5.22
N ASP A 257 -24.76 -0.88 -4.50
CA ASP A 257 -24.71 -2.34 -4.52
C ASP A 257 -24.69 -2.91 -5.95
N ALA A 258 -24.00 -2.18 -6.85
CA ALA A 258 -23.83 -2.60 -8.24
C ALA A 258 -22.65 -3.58 -8.43
N ILE A 259 -21.87 -3.85 -7.39
CA ILE A 259 -20.74 -4.78 -7.41
C ILE A 259 -20.97 -5.81 -6.32
N GLU A 260 -21.21 -7.05 -6.72
CA GLU A 260 -21.57 -8.14 -5.83
C GLU A 260 -20.67 -9.36 -6.08
N LEU A 261 -20.60 -10.25 -5.09
CA LEU A 261 -19.93 -11.54 -5.24
C LEU A 261 -20.69 -12.43 -6.23
N VAL A 262 -19.97 -13.08 -7.12
CA VAL A 262 -20.52 -14.13 -8.00
C VAL A 262 -20.93 -15.31 -7.13
N LYS A 263 -22.19 -15.71 -7.21
CA LYS A 263 -22.72 -16.87 -6.47
C LYS A 263 -22.20 -18.17 -7.08
N GLU A 264 -21.97 -19.17 -6.22
CA GLU A 264 -21.71 -20.53 -6.70
C GLU A 264 -22.94 -21.00 -7.50
N GLY A 265 -22.76 -21.24 -8.79
CA GLY A 265 -23.83 -21.63 -9.72
C GLY A 265 -24.05 -20.68 -10.90
N ASP A 266 -23.53 -19.47 -10.85
CA ASP A 266 -23.63 -18.46 -11.92
C ASP A 266 -22.40 -18.48 -12.87
N ARG A 267 -21.63 -19.59 -12.88
CA ARG A 267 -20.46 -19.80 -13.75
C ARG A 267 -20.74 -20.80 -14.84
#